data_8a5f02088b4f626fc8ea3f4ed1c8f8a1
#
_entry.id   8a5f02088b4f626fc8ea3f4ed1c8f8a1
#
_cell.length_a   1.000
_cell.length_b   1.000
_cell.length_c   1.000
_cell.angle_alpha   90.00
_cell.angle_beta   90.00
_cell.angle_gamma   90.00
#
_symmetry.space_group_name_H-M   'P 1'
#
loop_
_entity.id
_entity.type
_entity.pdbx_description
1 polymer ?
#
loop_
_entity_poly.entity_id
_entity_poly.type
_entity_poly.pdbx_seq_one_letter_code
_entity_poly.pdbx_strand_id
1 'polypeptide(L)'
;RVIITKINDLLDNQEKTAYQLKIGSVSSSILRNRFLIDNIDIHSIIDTTNLYEQKQLINISLNELKFEGINFASLIWDRSINIEEIVYDNLTITSTTTNLKEKTDSSKTPKGISYFKIDNLNQINVNKMTFMNSVFNLEKSNSTNHSNVIFHTTPLNFQVDDLSLKKANDGKFYLKDVEVDFNLDKGSVLFDKQNYKLSFDHFHASITDQFIKAENITIYPTLSEKLLADKFQYSQEIYHTSFDTLAITDVDLSSFLINKKFTSSSIDLSGFDVSIYKDKRKPQNKLKKIKLPISSLKQLTFPISIDQVNIRNSKITVREQIPHKDTIVQFYINRINAQINNIKNYSNENLNLNMSLQGQLMGNAPVHLKMENSLSKKDNNMFWEGYVGSFKFHTLDKVLYPILGLKILSGELHKIDFKLESDDFQSKGEMTMLYKNLHASILKSHKGSENHLLSSITNGLIHKSNPNKRGKIKTVRMSFKRDEYKGLGNYLWKTIQSGIINTITPMRKRVRKLK
;
A
#
# COMPACT_ATOMS: atom_id res chain seq x y z
N ARG A 1 15.84 -37.96 24.44
CA ARG A 1 16.53 -37.13 25.47
C ARG A 1 17.73 -36.39 24.87
N VAL A 2 18.70 -37.07 24.20
CA VAL A 2 19.91 -36.42 23.64
C VAL A 2 19.60 -35.28 22.65
N ILE A 3 18.60 -35.44 21.81
CA ILE A 3 18.19 -34.41 20.83
C ILE A 3 17.59 -33.19 21.54
N ILE A 4 16.73 -33.40 22.51
CA ILE A 4 16.10 -32.34 23.31
C ILE A 4 17.16 -31.54 24.08
N THR A 5 18.13 -32.22 24.69
CA THR A 5 19.25 -31.57 25.40
C THR A 5 20.08 -30.71 24.44
N LYS A 6 20.43 -31.23 23.24
CA LYS A 6 21.19 -30.46 22.24
C LYS A 6 20.43 -29.25 21.67
N ILE A 7 19.12 -29.37 21.50
CA ILE A 7 18.29 -28.24 21.05
C ILE A 7 18.22 -27.18 22.14
N ASN A 8 18.04 -27.58 23.41
CA ASN A 8 18.08 -26.66 24.55
C ASN A 8 19.45 -25.98 24.66
N ASP A 9 20.56 -26.70 24.52
CA ASP A 9 21.91 -26.13 24.52
C ASP A 9 22.14 -25.13 23.39
N LEU A 10 21.52 -25.32 22.21
CA LEU A 10 21.56 -24.37 21.10
C LEU A 10 20.72 -23.12 21.35
N LEU A 11 19.60 -23.25 22.06
CA LEU A 11 18.73 -22.13 22.42
C LEU A 11 19.34 -21.31 23.58
N ASP A 12 19.98 -21.95 24.54
CA ASP A 12 20.60 -21.32 25.70
C ASP A 12 21.92 -20.57 25.34
N ASN A 13 22.62 -20.99 24.28
CA ASN A 13 23.84 -20.34 23.81
C ASN A 13 23.62 -19.04 22.99
N GLN A 14 22.37 -18.65 22.70
CA GLN A 14 22.08 -17.34 22.14
C GLN A 14 21.97 -16.29 23.24
N GLU A 15 23.09 -15.59 23.51
CA GLU A 15 23.16 -14.50 24.48
C GLU A 15 21.97 -13.55 24.41
N LYS A 16 21.16 -13.50 25.49
CA LYS A 16 20.14 -12.49 25.84
C LYS A 16 18.66 -12.77 25.61
N THR A 17 18.22 -13.90 25.05
CA THR A 17 16.79 -14.24 25.10
C THR A 17 16.67 -15.71 25.48
N ALA A 18 16.22 -15.99 26.70
CA ALA A 18 15.95 -17.35 27.10
C ALA A 18 14.64 -17.83 26.46
N TYR A 19 14.70 -18.93 25.73
CA TYR A 19 13.53 -19.64 25.22
C TYR A 19 13.34 -20.94 25.97
N GLN A 20 12.11 -21.30 26.30
CA GLN A 20 11.76 -22.59 26.84
C GLN A 20 11.13 -23.45 25.74
N LEU A 21 11.73 -24.60 25.46
CA LEU A 21 11.20 -25.61 24.55
C LEU A 21 10.50 -26.71 25.36
N LYS A 22 9.24 -27.02 24.98
CA LYS A 22 8.50 -28.18 25.46
C LYS A 22 8.16 -29.06 24.26
N ILE A 23 8.31 -30.37 24.41
CA ILE A 23 7.98 -31.39 23.42
C ILE A 23 7.12 -32.45 24.09
N GLY A 24 5.99 -32.80 23.51
CA GLY A 24 5.12 -33.84 24.03
C GLY A 24 5.67 -35.24 23.79
N SER A 25 5.82 -35.65 22.55
CA SER A 25 6.37 -36.94 22.20
C SER A 25 7.27 -36.89 20.95
N VAL A 26 8.13 -37.90 20.84
CA VAL A 26 8.99 -38.13 19.66
C VAL A 26 8.90 -39.57 19.27
N SER A 27 8.56 -39.84 18.03
CA SER A 27 8.50 -41.18 17.46
C SER A 27 9.29 -41.27 16.15
N SER A 28 9.82 -42.43 15.82
CA SER A 28 10.57 -42.66 14.60
C SER A 28 10.30 -44.06 14.03
N SER A 29 10.31 -44.17 12.71
CA SER A 29 10.22 -45.44 11.99
C SER A 29 11.31 -45.47 10.91
N ILE A 30 12.37 -46.17 11.17
CA ILE A 30 13.50 -46.32 10.23
C ILE A 30 13.04 -47.02 8.94
N LEU A 31 12.17 -48.03 9.06
CA LEU A 31 11.61 -48.77 7.90
C LEU A 31 10.77 -47.89 6.97
N ARG A 32 10.19 -46.82 7.51
CA ARG A 32 9.35 -45.86 6.75
C ARG A 32 10.09 -44.53 6.49
N ASN A 33 11.37 -44.42 6.85
CA ASN A 33 12.14 -43.17 6.75
C ASN A 33 11.38 -41.95 7.31
N ARG A 34 10.70 -42.17 8.45
CA ARG A 34 9.80 -41.18 9.07
C ARG A 34 10.22 -40.83 10.47
N PHE A 35 10.13 -39.52 10.77
CA PHE A 35 10.34 -38.99 12.10
C PHE A 35 9.19 -38.03 12.45
N LEU A 36 8.64 -38.14 13.64
CA LEU A 36 7.48 -37.40 14.09
C LEU A 36 7.76 -36.77 15.47
N ILE A 37 7.40 -35.52 15.63
CA ILE A 37 7.46 -34.78 16.88
C ILE A 37 6.07 -34.19 17.13
N ASP A 38 5.46 -34.50 18.27
CA ASP A 38 4.15 -34.01 18.64
C ASP A 38 4.26 -32.91 19.73
N ASN A 39 3.35 -31.94 19.66
CA ASN A 39 3.16 -30.89 20.65
C ASN A 39 4.45 -30.13 20.96
N ILE A 40 4.95 -29.42 19.98
CA ILE A 40 6.11 -28.54 20.12
C ILE A 40 5.64 -27.15 20.57
N ASP A 41 6.27 -26.64 21.63
CA ASP A 41 5.93 -25.36 22.21
C ASP A 41 7.21 -24.60 22.60
N ILE A 42 7.45 -23.46 21.96
CA ILE A 42 8.62 -22.61 22.19
C ILE A 42 8.12 -21.27 22.69
N HIS A 43 8.42 -20.95 23.93
CA HIS A 43 8.06 -19.69 24.55
C HIS A 43 9.30 -18.87 24.88
N SER A 44 9.21 -17.56 24.62
CA SER A 44 10.20 -16.61 25.10
C SER A 44 10.03 -16.38 26.60
N ILE A 45 11.11 -16.52 27.37
CA ILE A 45 11.15 -16.18 28.81
C ILE A 45 11.48 -14.69 28.90
N ILE A 46 10.57 -13.91 29.47
CA ILE A 46 10.78 -12.49 29.71
C ILE A 46 11.65 -12.34 30.97
N ASP A 47 12.88 -11.88 30.80
CA ASP A 47 13.67 -11.40 31.93
C ASP A 47 13.16 -10.01 32.33
N THR A 48 12.39 -9.95 33.40
CA THR A 48 11.79 -8.72 33.93
C THR A 48 12.81 -7.75 34.53
N THR A 49 14.07 -8.13 34.64
CA THR A 49 15.13 -7.29 35.25
C THR A 49 15.74 -6.27 34.26
N ASN A 50 15.58 -6.46 32.94
CA ASN A 50 16.09 -5.57 31.88
C ASN A 50 14.96 -4.95 31.04
N LEU A 51 14.20 -4.07 31.66
CA LEU A 51 12.99 -3.43 31.08
C LEU A 51 13.27 -2.31 30.05
N TYR A 52 14.50 -2.09 29.58
CA TYR A 52 14.86 -0.88 28.81
C TYR A 52 15.17 -1.10 27.32
N GLU A 53 15.13 -2.34 26.83
CA GLU A 53 15.36 -2.62 25.40
C GLU A 53 14.07 -3.05 24.70
N GLN A 54 13.84 -2.52 23.47
CA GLN A 54 12.79 -3.00 22.59
C GLN A 54 13.10 -4.44 22.20
N LYS A 55 12.36 -5.39 22.76
CA LYS A 55 12.54 -6.82 22.47
C LYS A 55 11.42 -7.31 21.56
N GLN A 56 11.79 -8.06 20.56
CA GLN A 56 10.88 -8.87 19.77
C GLN A 56 10.84 -10.26 20.41
N LEU A 57 9.67 -10.65 20.90
CA LEU A 57 9.43 -11.96 21.50
C LEU A 57 8.74 -12.83 20.46
N ILE A 58 9.20 -14.05 20.27
CA ILE A 58 8.62 -15.00 19.33
C ILE A 58 8.15 -16.23 20.11
N ASN A 59 6.86 -16.54 20.00
CA ASN A 59 6.29 -17.78 20.52
C ASN A 59 5.86 -18.64 19.33
N ILE A 60 6.17 -19.92 19.41
CA ILE A 60 5.85 -20.90 18.36
C ILE A 60 5.14 -22.07 19.02
N SER A 61 3.98 -22.45 18.52
CA SER A 61 3.30 -23.69 18.86
C SER A 61 2.99 -24.50 17.61
N LEU A 62 3.07 -25.81 17.68
CA LEU A 62 2.91 -26.73 16.56
C LEU A 62 2.39 -28.07 17.10
N ASN A 63 1.28 -28.56 16.54
CA ASN A 63 0.71 -29.83 16.99
C ASN A 63 1.55 -31.00 16.53
N GLU A 64 1.92 -31.04 15.26
CA GLU A 64 2.70 -32.14 14.68
C GLU A 64 3.75 -31.60 13.70
N LEU A 65 4.98 -32.09 13.84
CA LEU A 65 6.08 -31.91 12.90
C LEU A 65 6.51 -33.26 12.38
N LYS A 66 6.24 -33.53 11.09
CA LYS A 66 6.51 -34.79 10.46
C LYS A 66 7.59 -34.65 9.39
N PHE A 67 8.59 -35.51 9.43
CA PHE A 67 9.63 -35.65 8.41
C PHE A 67 9.44 -36.97 7.68
N GLU A 68 9.39 -36.93 6.37
CA GLU A 68 9.27 -38.10 5.50
C GLU A 68 10.39 -38.17 4.46
N GLY A 69 10.80 -39.38 4.10
CA GLY A 69 11.83 -39.58 3.10
C GLY A 69 13.22 -39.07 3.49
N ILE A 70 13.60 -39.22 4.78
CA ILE A 70 14.94 -38.81 5.23
C ILE A 70 15.99 -39.75 4.64
N ASN A 71 16.93 -39.21 3.86
CA ASN A 71 18.05 -39.97 3.33
C ASN A 71 19.21 -40.03 4.35
N PHE A 72 19.21 -41.08 5.18
CA PHE A 72 20.26 -41.28 6.17
C PHE A 72 21.63 -41.59 5.56
N ALA A 73 21.68 -42.18 4.34
CA ALA A 73 22.94 -42.44 3.68
C ALA A 73 23.65 -41.15 3.29
N SER A 74 22.94 -40.17 2.75
CA SER A 74 23.52 -38.86 2.40
C SER A 74 24.07 -38.11 3.63
N LEU A 75 23.46 -38.29 4.81
CA LEU A 75 23.95 -37.69 6.03
C LEU A 75 25.33 -38.26 6.45
N ILE A 76 25.51 -39.56 6.25
CA ILE A 76 26.74 -40.28 6.62
C ILE A 76 27.84 -40.05 5.59
N TRP A 77 27.53 -40.21 4.30
CA TRP A 77 28.53 -40.20 3.23
C TRP A 77 28.85 -38.81 2.71
N ASP A 78 27.83 -37.99 2.47
CA ASP A 78 27.94 -36.67 1.82
C ASP A 78 27.89 -35.53 2.84
N ARG A 79 27.63 -35.82 4.10
CA ARG A 79 27.36 -34.81 5.13
C ARG A 79 26.25 -33.84 4.69
N SER A 80 25.22 -34.36 4.05
CA SER A 80 24.07 -33.61 3.58
C SER A 80 22.78 -34.15 4.21
N ILE A 81 21.87 -33.24 4.54
CA ILE A 81 20.51 -33.58 4.94
C ILE A 81 19.65 -33.48 3.69
N ASN A 82 19.06 -34.60 3.27
CA ASN A 82 18.09 -34.64 2.19
C ASN A 82 16.79 -35.23 2.73
N ILE A 83 15.71 -34.44 2.63
CA ILE A 83 14.39 -34.76 3.13
C ILE A 83 13.40 -34.60 1.99
N GLU A 84 12.54 -35.58 1.78
CA GLU A 84 11.52 -35.53 0.74
C GLU A 84 10.41 -34.55 1.12
N GLU A 85 9.85 -34.69 2.33
CA GLU A 85 8.79 -33.80 2.80
C GLU A 85 8.89 -33.52 4.31
N ILE A 86 8.61 -32.27 4.69
CA ILE A 86 8.36 -31.86 6.06
C ILE A 86 6.94 -31.30 6.14
N VAL A 87 6.11 -31.87 7.01
CA VAL A 87 4.74 -31.40 7.26
C VAL A 87 4.65 -30.72 8.62
N TYR A 88 4.11 -29.53 8.62
CA TYR A 88 3.80 -28.70 9.79
C TYR A 88 2.28 -28.64 9.94
N ASP A 89 1.73 -29.21 11.02
CA ASP A 89 0.30 -29.16 11.30
C ASP A 89 -0.02 -28.22 12.46
N ASN A 90 -0.96 -27.28 12.21
CA ASN A 90 -1.40 -26.26 13.17
C ASN A 90 -0.24 -25.43 13.75
N LEU A 91 0.68 -24.99 12.86
CA LEU A 91 1.75 -24.08 13.25
C LEU A 91 1.18 -22.69 13.61
N THR A 92 1.44 -22.23 14.82
CA THR A 92 1.13 -20.86 15.23
C THR A 92 2.42 -20.13 15.60
N ILE A 93 2.68 -19.01 14.91
CA ILE A 93 3.79 -18.12 15.24
C ILE A 93 3.24 -16.78 15.70
N THR A 94 3.55 -16.39 16.92
CA THR A 94 3.18 -15.08 17.46
C THR A 94 4.45 -14.27 17.74
N SER A 95 4.61 -13.17 17.04
CA SER A 95 5.68 -12.21 17.28
C SER A 95 5.13 -10.98 18.00
N THR A 96 5.61 -10.73 19.23
CA THR A 96 5.18 -9.60 20.06
C THR A 96 6.32 -8.60 20.19
N THR A 97 6.08 -7.35 19.76
CA THR A 97 7.03 -6.24 19.97
C THR A 97 6.65 -5.48 21.23
N THR A 98 7.56 -5.38 22.18
CA THR A 98 7.36 -4.61 23.41
C THR A 98 7.91 -3.20 23.25
N ASN A 99 7.08 -2.18 23.50
CA ASN A 99 7.55 -0.79 23.58
C ASN A 99 7.89 -0.46 25.01
N LEU A 100 9.16 -0.35 25.31
CA LEU A 100 9.65 0.29 26.52
C LEU A 100 10.33 1.58 26.10
N LYS A 101 9.89 2.71 26.64
CA LYS A 101 10.24 4.12 26.38
C LYS A 101 11.48 4.34 25.50
N GLU A 102 11.26 5.01 24.37
CA GLU A 102 12.31 5.50 23.46
C GLU A 102 13.41 6.24 24.24
N LYS A 103 14.61 5.66 24.31
CA LYS A 103 15.83 6.44 24.27
C LYS A 103 16.27 6.45 22.81
N THR A 104 16.18 7.60 22.20
CA THR A 104 16.68 7.90 20.88
C THR A 104 18.18 7.64 20.79
N ASP A 105 18.52 6.44 20.35
CA ASP A 105 19.83 6.17 19.77
C ASP A 105 19.62 5.35 18.50
N SER A 106 19.52 6.09 17.39
CA SER A 106 19.07 5.62 16.07
C SER A 106 20.17 4.92 15.25
N SER A 107 21.18 4.31 15.90
CA SER A 107 22.34 3.79 15.16
C SER A 107 22.53 2.27 15.16
N LYS A 108 21.64 1.49 15.77
CA LYS A 108 21.72 0.02 15.70
C LYS A 108 20.43 -0.61 15.21
N THR A 109 20.29 -0.73 13.89
CA THR A 109 19.41 -1.73 13.30
C THR A 109 19.78 -3.11 13.85
N PRO A 110 18.83 -3.92 14.34
CA PRO A 110 19.12 -5.31 14.67
C PRO A 110 19.67 -5.97 13.40
N LYS A 111 20.92 -6.44 13.45
CA LYS A 111 21.47 -7.29 12.38
C LYS A 111 20.64 -8.57 12.41
N GLY A 112 19.76 -8.77 11.45
CA GLY A 112 19.08 -10.03 11.24
C GLY A 112 20.10 -11.16 11.14
N ILE A 113 19.73 -12.37 11.56
CA ILE A 113 20.57 -13.55 11.39
C ILE A 113 20.77 -13.72 9.88
N SER A 114 21.93 -13.35 9.37
CA SER A 114 22.26 -13.45 7.95
C SER A 114 22.92 -14.79 7.61
N TYR A 115 23.38 -15.53 8.61
CA TYR A 115 23.99 -16.85 8.46
C TYR A 115 23.84 -17.66 9.74
N PHE A 116 23.96 -18.99 9.62
CA PHE A 116 24.11 -19.90 10.74
C PHE A 116 25.21 -20.91 10.46
N LYS A 117 25.69 -21.61 11.49
CA LYS A 117 26.76 -22.58 11.39
C LYS A 117 26.29 -23.91 11.98
N ILE A 118 26.42 -24.97 11.18
CA ILE A 118 26.22 -26.34 11.62
C ILE A 118 27.49 -27.08 11.31
N ASP A 119 28.13 -27.61 12.34
CA ASP A 119 29.35 -28.40 12.18
C ASP A 119 29.02 -29.74 11.49
N ASN A 120 29.96 -30.25 10.70
CA ASN A 120 29.84 -31.51 9.99
C ASN A 120 28.68 -31.66 9.00
N LEU A 121 28.09 -30.54 8.53
CA LEU A 121 27.07 -30.54 7.49
C LEU A 121 27.51 -29.66 6.33
N ASN A 122 27.31 -30.12 5.10
CA ASN A 122 27.68 -29.40 3.86
C ASN A 122 26.47 -28.82 3.14
N GLN A 123 25.33 -29.50 3.22
CA GLN A 123 24.12 -29.11 2.49
C GLN A 123 22.86 -29.57 3.22
N ILE A 124 21.79 -28.79 3.07
CA ILE A 124 20.44 -29.11 3.51
C ILE A 124 19.53 -28.97 2.29
N ASN A 125 18.82 -30.02 1.92
CA ASN A 125 17.81 -30.01 0.88
C ASN A 125 16.49 -30.54 1.44
N VAL A 126 15.42 -29.84 1.18
CA VAL A 126 14.06 -30.27 1.47
C VAL A 126 13.23 -30.06 0.21
N ASN A 127 12.79 -31.14 -0.43
CA ASN A 127 12.06 -31.01 -1.68
C ASN A 127 10.70 -30.32 -1.46
N LYS A 128 10.06 -30.59 -0.31
CA LYS A 128 8.74 -30.04 -0.04
C LYS A 128 8.54 -29.76 1.46
N MET A 129 8.01 -28.60 1.79
CA MET A 129 7.50 -28.29 3.13
C MET A 129 6.02 -27.93 3.02
N THR A 130 5.17 -28.67 3.68
CA THR A 130 3.71 -28.48 3.67
C THR A 130 3.27 -27.92 5.01
N PHE A 131 2.61 -26.76 4.99
CA PHE A 131 2.08 -26.10 6.15
C PHE A 131 0.56 -26.18 6.13
N MET A 132 -0.03 -26.83 7.13
CA MET A 132 -1.47 -26.99 7.27
C MET A 132 -2.00 -26.18 8.44
N ASN A 133 -3.11 -25.45 8.22
CA ASN A 133 -3.79 -24.66 9.24
C ASN A 133 -2.87 -23.68 10.01
N SER A 134 -1.88 -23.10 9.34
CA SER A 134 -0.87 -22.26 9.97
C SER A 134 -1.35 -20.85 10.21
N VAL A 135 -1.05 -20.28 11.38
CA VAL A 135 -1.48 -18.94 11.81
C VAL A 135 -0.27 -18.09 12.16
N PHE A 136 -0.23 -16.86 11.65
CA PHE A 136 0.82 -15.89 11.94
C PHE A 136 0.23 -14.65 12.59
N ASN A 137 0.75 -14.28 13.75
CA ASN A 137 0.32 -13.12 14.52
C ASN A 137 1.47 -12.13 14.71
N LEU A 138 1.19 -10.85 14.51
CA LEU A 138 2.06 -9.77 14.90
C LEU A 138 1.34 -8.89 15.91
N GLU A 139 1.92 -8.76 17.07
CA GLU A 139 1.35 -8.02 18.19
C GLU A 139 2.28 -6.91 18.65
N LYS A 140 1.71 -5.86 19.21
CA LYS A 140 2.43 -4.81 19.92
C LYS A 140 1.93 -4.76 21.35
N SER A 141 2.79 -5.05 22.30
CA SER A 141 2.48 -4.95 23.73
C SER A 141 2.78 -3.55 24.24
N ASN A 142 1.83 -2.96 24.96
CA ASN A 142 2.05 -1.75 25.75
C ASN A 142 2.42 -2.19 27.18
N SER A 143 3.11 -1.32 27.95
CA SER A 143 3.57 -1.55 29.33
C SER A 143 2.49 -1.95 30.35
N THR A 144 1.23 -2.08 29.94
CA THR A 144 0.05 -2.40 30.78
C THR A 144 -0.55 -3.77 30.47
N ASN A 145 0.24 -4.78 30.07
CA ASN A 145 -0.23 -6.16 29.77
C ASN A 145 -1.34 -6.30 28.70
N HIS A 146 -1.60 -5.27 27.90
CA HIS A 146 -2.52 -5.38 26.78
C HIS A 146 -1.73 -5.45 25.47
N SER A 147 -1.81 -6.58 24.78
CA SER A 147 -1.30 -6.71 23.42
C SER A 147 -2.36 -6.20 22.43
N ASN A 148 -1.94 -5.33 21.51
CA ASN A 148 -2.75 -4.94 20.38
C ASN A 148 -2.31 -5.76 19.16
N VAL A 149 -3.22 -6.55 18.60
CA VAL A 149 -3.00 -7.29 17.36
C VAL A 149 -2.85 -6.28 16.21
N ILE A 150 -1.67 -6.27 15.58
CA ILE A 150 -1.38 -5.45 14.40
C ILE A 150 -1.78 -6.20 13.14
N PHE A 151 -1.49 -7.51 13.13
CA PHE A 151 -1.64 -8.39 11.98
C PHE A 151 -2.01 -9.79 12.48
N HIS A 152 -2.98 -10.41 11.82
CA HIS A 152 -3.45 -11.75 12.15
C HIS A 152 -3.88 -12.45 10.87
N THR A 153 -3.34 -13.63 10.58
CA THR A 153 -3.82 -14.45 9.46
C THR A 153 -4.96 -15.35 9.92
N THR A 154 -5.90 -15.64 9.01
CA THR A 154 -6.73 -16.84 9.15
C THR A 154 -5.84 -18.08 8.99
N PRO A 155 -6.29 -19.28 9.39
CA PRO A 155 -5.52 -20.48 9.11
C PRO A 155 -5.18 -20.59 7.62
N LEU A 156 -3.90 -20.73 7.32
CA LEU A 156 -3.32 -20.81 5.98
C LEU A 156 -2.83 -22.21 5.69
N ASN A 157 -3.06 -22.67 4.47
CA ASN A 157 -2.42 -23.86 3.93
C ASN A 157 -1.49 -23.40 2.81
N PHE A 158 -0.21 -23.70 2.94
CA PHE A 158 0.77 -23.30 1.93
C PHE A 158 1.89 -24.33 1.81
N GLN A 159 2.62 -24.24 0.72
CA GLN A 159 3.69 -25.12 0.38
C GLN A 159 4.94 -24.30 0.03
N VAL A 160 6.08 -24.82 0.43
CA VAL A 160 7.40 -24.32 0.07
C VAL A 160 8.14 -25.46 -0.58
N ASP A 161 8.56 -25.27 -1.82
CA ASP A 161 9.22 -26.29 -2.62
C ASP A 161 10.71 -25.96 -2.79
N ASP A 162 11.50 -27.03 -3.00
CA ASP A 162 12.89 -26.96 -3.41
C ASP A 162 13.82 -26.11 -2.52
N LEU A 163 13.60 -26.18 -1.18
CA LEU A 163 14.51 -25.53 -0.25
C LEU A 163 15.90 -26.14 -0.36
N SER A 164 16.86 -25.38 -0.82
CA SER A 164 18.27 -25.75 -0.86
C SER A 164 19.16 -24.74 -0.17
N LEU A 165 20.03 -25.23 0.69
CA LEU A 165 21.03 -24.46 1.42
C LEU A 165 22.36 -25.14 1.34
N LYS A 166 23.37 -24.47 0.77
CA LYS A 166 24.74 -24.96 0.66
C LYS A 166 25.67 -24.20 1.60
N LYS A 167 26.59 -24.93 2.21
CA LYS A 167 27.65 -24.37 3.04
C LYS A 167 28.65 -23.62 2.17
N ALA A 168 28.90 -22.36 2.50
CA ALA A 168 29.92 -21.56 1.83
C ALA A 168 31.35 -21.97 2.26
N ASN A 169 32.34 -21.50 1.54
CA ASN A 169 33.76 -21.81 1.80
C ASN A 169 34.25 -21.38 3.17
N ASP A 170 33.59 -20.42 3.81
CA ASP A 170 33.87 -19.95 5.18
C ASP A 170 33.20 -20.81 6.27
N GLY A 171 32.55 -21.90 5.88
CA GLY A 171 31.89 -22.83 6.78
C GLY A 171 30.52 -22.40 7.29
N LYS A 172 29.89 -21.39 6.69
CA LYS A 172 28.59 -20.86 7.08
C LYS A 172 27.53 -21.15 6.02
N PHE A 173 26.27 -21.23 6.45
CA PHE A 173 25.09 -21.23 5.59
C PHE A 173 24.50 -19.83 5.55
N TYR A 174 24.35 -19.26 4.38
CA TYR A 174 23.82 -17.91 4.19
C TYR A 174 22.38 -17.95 3.71
N LEU A 175 21.50 -17.20 4.36
CA LEU A 175 20.09 -17.08 3.95
C LEU A 175 19.92 -16.39 2.59
N LYS A 176 20.93 -15.64 2.13
CA LYS A 176 20.90 -15.02 0.80
C LYS A 176 21.02 -16.02 -0.36
N ASP A 177 21.54 -17.21 -0.08
CA ASP A 177 21.79 -18.27 -1.07
C ASP A 177 20.69 -19.35 -1.03
N VAL A 178 19.54 -19.04 -0.43
CA VAL A 178 18.37 -19.93 -0.38
C VAL A 178 17.67 -19.93 -1.72
N GLU A 179 17.48 -21.10 -2.28
CA GLU A 179 16.59 -21.35 -3.42
C GLU A 179 15.26 -21.86 -2.84
N VAL A 180 14.13 -21.23 -3.18
CA VAL A 180 12.84 -21.63 -2.65
C VAL A 180 11.68 -21.06 -3.46
N ASP A 181 10.65 -21.86 -3.64
CA ASP A 181 9.37 -21.48 -4.19
C ASP A 181 8.27 -21.55 -3.12
N PHE A 182 7.45 -20.54 -3.07
CA PHE A 182 6.38 -20.42 -2.09
C PHE A 182 5.03 -20.34 -2.79
N ASN A 183 4.15 -21.29 -2.49
CA ASN A 183 2.82 -21.40 -3.06
C ASN A 183 1.75 -21.39 -1.96
N LEU A 184 0.74 -20.54 -2.13
CA LEU A 184 -0.37 -20.39 -1.19
C LEU A 184 -1.67 -20.23 -1.97
N ASP A 185 -2.59 -21.17 -1.84
CA ASP A 185 -3.83 -21.21 -2.63
C ASP A 185 -4.82 -20.13 -2.20
N LYS A 186 -5.11 -20.04 -0.92
CA LYS A 186 -6.06 -19.04 -0.41
C LYS A 186 -5.59 -18.53 0.94
N GLY A 187 -5.71 -17.22 1.11
CA GLY A 187 -5.35 -16.65 2.38
C GLY A 187 -6.12 -15.39 2.70
N SER A 188 -6.19 -15.09 3.98
CA SER A 188 -6.64 -13.79 4.41
C SER A 188 -5.94 -13.31 5.67
N VAL A 189 -5.87 -11.98 5.80
CA VAL A 189 -5.16 -11.28 6.83
C VAL A 189 -6.01 -10.16 7.38
N LEU A 190 -6.15 -10.10 8.69
CA LEU A 190 -6.74 -8.95 9.39
C LEU A 190 -5.62 -7.98 9.80
N PHE A 191 -5.81 -6.70 9.54
CA PHE A 191 -4.82 -5.67 9.87
C PHE A 191 -5.49 -4.36 10.30
N ASP A 192 -4.70 -3.35 10.66
CA ASP A 192 -5.15 -2.06 11.19
C ASP A 192 -6.16 -2.24 12.34
N LYS A 193 -5.74 -2.92 13.43
CA LYS A 193 -6.60 -3.26 14.57
C LYS A 193 -7.86 -4.03 14.16
N GLN A 194 -7.72 -4.90 13.16
CA GLN A 194 -8.79 -5.70 12.57
C GLN A 194 -9.90 -4.87 11.88
N ASN A 195 -9.63 -3.61 11.56
CA ASN A 195 -10.56 -2.80 10.78
C ASN A 195 -10.64 -3.23 9.31
N TYR A 196 -9.59 -3.87 8.80
CA TYR A 196 -9.50 -4.32 7.41
C TYR A 196 -9.14 -5.80 7.30
N LYS A 197 -9.67 -6.41 6.26
CA LYS A 197 -9.31 -7.76 5.82
C LYS A 197 -8.74 -7.69 4.40
N LEU A 198 -7.54 -8.22 4.20
CA LEU A 198 -6.98 -8.56 2.90
C LEU A 198 -7.29 -10.04 2.64
N SER A 199 -7.72 -10.38 1.44
CA SER A 199 -7.89 -11.77 0.99
C SER A 199 -7.31 -11.91 -0.42
N PHE A 200 -6.88 -13.12 -0.77
CA PHE A 200 -6.39 -13.48 -2.11
C PHE A 200 -6.68 -14.95 -2.39
N ASP A 201 -6.73 -15.33 -3.67
CA ASP A 201 -6.99 -16.70 -4.07
C ASP A 201 -5.69 -17.48 -4.31
N HIS A 202 -4.76 -16.92 -5.07
CA HIS A 202 -3.49 -17.56 -5.35
C HIS A 202 -2.35 -16.58 -5.07
N PHE A 203 -1.33 -17.06 -4.38
CA PHE A 203 -0.08 -16.34 -4.18
C PHE A 203 1.07 -17.28 -4.48
N HIS A 204 1.95 -16.86 -5.40
CA HIS A 204 3.17 -17.56 -5.75
C HIS A 204 4.34 -16.59 -5.72
N ALA A 205 5.43 -16.98 -5.07
CA ALA A 205 6.67 -16.23 -5.03
C ALA A 205 7.85 -17.18 -5.20
N SER A 206 8.76 -16.87 -6.12
CA SER A 206 10.00 -17.61 -6.36
C SER A 206 11.20 -16.71 -6.10
N ILE A 207 12.10 -17.17 -5.23
CA ILE A 207 13.39 -16.51 -5.04
C ILE A 207 14.29 -16.78 -6.24
N THR A 208 14.27 -17.99 -6.77
CA THR A 208 15.08 -18.44 -7.89
C THR A 208 14.71 -17.69 -9.17
N ASP A 209 13.41 -17.63 -9.49
CA ASP A 209 12.90 -16.99 -10.69
C ASP A 209 12.61 -15.50 -10.50
N GLN A 210 12.84 -14.98 -9.30
CA GLN A 210 12.73 -13.57 -8.95
C GLN A 210 11.36 -12.94 -9.26
N PHE A 211 10.28 -13.64 -8.96
CA PHE A 211 8.94 -13.11 -9.19
C PHE A 211 8.01 -13.29 -8.00
N ILE A 212 6.96 -12.44 -7.97
CA ILE A 212 5.79 -12.58 -7.10
C ILE A 212 4.55 -12.45 -7.97
N LYS A 213 3.60 -13.35 -7.81
CA LYS A 213 2.28 -13.28 -8.43
C LYS A 213 1.19 -13.48 -7.40
N ALA A 214 0.13 -12.69 -7.47
CA ALA A 214 -1.06 -12.87 -6.67
C ALA A 214 -2.31 -12.60 -7.49
N GLU A 215 -3.41 -13.31 -7.19
CA GLU A 215 -4.66 -13.25 -7.94
C GLU A 215 -5.85 -13.01 -7.01
N ASN A 216 -6.88 -12.31 -7.54
CA ASN A 216 -8.12 -12.00 -6.85
C ASN A 216 -7.92 -11.38 -5.47
N ILE A 217 -7.03 -10.39 -5.41
CA ILE A 217 -6.69 -9.71 -4.17
C ILE A 217 -7.82 -8.73 -3.83
N THR A 218 -8.30 -8.79 -2.61
CA THR A 218 -9.30 -7.84 -2.09
C THR A 218 -8.88 -7.29 -0.74
N ILE A 219 -9.09 -6.00 -0.54
CA ILE A 219 -8.91 -5.31 0.74
C ILE A 219 -10.22 -4.59 1.05
N TYR A 220 -10.85 -4.98 2.14
CA TYR A 220 -12.13 -4.38 2.53
C TYR A 220 -12.24 -4.20 4.05
N PRO A 221 -13.02 -3.22 4.51
CA PRO A 221 -13.27 -3.04 5.93
C PRO A 221 -14.10 -4.20 6.50
N THR A 222 -13.79 -4.62 7.71
CA THR A 222 -14.51 -5.72 8.41
C THR A 222 -15.92 -5.32 8.84
N LEU A 223 -16.20 -4.02 8.89
CA LEU A 223 -17.50 -3.43 9.15
C LEU A 223 -18.02 -2.68 7.93
N SER A 224 -19.30 -2.37 7.87
CA SER A 224 -19.81 -1.45 6.86
C SER A 224 -19.09 -0.09 6.95
N GLU A 225 -18.94 0.61 5.80
CA GLU A 225 -18.25 1.91 5.73
C GLU A 225 -18.80 2.92 6.77
N LYS A 226 -20.10 2.94 6.97
CA LYS A 226 -20.76 3.82 7.93
C LYS A 226 -20.36 3.45 9.37
N LEU A 227 -20.46 2.18 9.74
CA LEU A 227 -20.09 1.71 11.08
C LEU A 227 -18.60 1.92 11.36
N LEU A 228 -17.74 1.69 10.38
CA LEU A 228 -16.32 1.95 10.53
C LEU A 228 -16.04 3.45 10.63
N ALA A 229 -16.69 4.28 9.83
CA ALA A 229 -16.59 5.74 9.93
C ALA A 229 -17.03 6.24 11.32
N ASP A 230 -18.07 5.65 11.90
CA ASP A 230 -18.59 6.05 13.21
C ASP A 230 -17.60 5.81 14.35
N LYS A 231 -16.70 4.83 14.23
CA LYS A 231 -15.61 4.60 15.20
C LYS A 231 -14.58 5.73 15.26
N PHE A 232 -14.43 6.52 14.19
CA PHE A 232 -13.42 7.57 14.13
C PHE A 232 -13.95 8.92 14.61
N GLN A 233 -13.15 9.64 15.37
CA GLN A 233 -13.49 11.00 15.81
C GLN A 233 -13.49 12.01 14.65
N TYR A 234 -12.60 11.83 13.68
CA TYR A 234 -12.40 12.70 12.52
C TYR A 234 -12.80 12.01 11.23
N SER A 235 -13.11 12.80 10.22
CA SER A 235 -13.32 12.31 8.86
C SER A 235 -12.06 11.61 8.34
N GLN A 236 -12.17 10.32 8.05
CA GLN A 236 -11.12 9.48 7.47
C GLN A 236 -11.59 8.87 6.15
N GLU A 237 -10.63 8.48 5.33
CA GLU A 237 -10.88 7.75 4.10
C GLU A 237 -10.96 6.25 4.42
N ILE A 238 -12.02 5.60 3.97
CA ILE A 238 -12.24 4.17 4.10
C ILE A 238 -12.16 3.57 2.70
N TYR A 239 -11.32 2.54 2.55
CA TYR A 239 -10.96 1.97 1.27
C TYR A 239 -11.61 0.60 1.08
N HIS A 240 -12.19 0.40 -0.10
CA HIS A 240 -12.46 -0.89 -0.70
C HIS A 240 -11.57 -1.02 -1.93
N THR A 241 -10.78 -2.06 -2.00
CA THR A 241 -9.81 -2.23 -3.08
C THR A 241 -9.84 -3.67 -3.55
N SER A 242 -9.80 -3.88 -4.86
CA SER A 242 -9.61 -5.18 -5.47
C SER A 242 -8.62 -5.11 -6.62
N PHE A 243 -7.96 -6.23 -6.89
CA PHE A 243 -7.08 -6.45 -8.04
C PHE A 243 -7.38 -7.82 -8.61
N ASP A 244 -7.50 -7.92 -9.93
CA ASP A 244 -7.59 -9.23 -10.58
C ASP A 244 -6.25 -9.96 -10.49
N THR A 245 -5.18 -9.25 -10.84
CA THR A 245 -3.81 -9.77 -10.76
C THR A 245 -2.81 -8.69 -10.32
N LEU A 246 -1.83 -9.14 -9.54
CA LEU A 246 -0.59 -8.44 -9.23
C LEU A 246 0.56 -9.35 -9.69
N ALA A 247 1.48 -8.84 -10.52
CA ALA A 247 2.71 -9.52 -10.86
C ALA A 247 3.90 -8.57 -10.63
N ILE A 248 4.95 -9.08 -9.99
CA ILE A 248 6.22 -8.37 -9.78
C ILE A 248 7.31 -9.23 -10.38
N THR A 249 8.11 -8.68 -11.27
CA THR A 249 9.20 -9.39 -11.97
C THR A 249 10.55 -8.81 -11.62
N ASP A 250 11.57 -9.66 -11.70
CA ASP A 250 12.96 -9.37 -11.34
C ASP A 250 13.06 -8.75 -9.94
N VAL A 251 12.29 -9.33 -8.99
CA VAL A 251 12.30 -8.90 -7.60
C VAL A 251 13.38 -9.63 -6.81
N ASP A 252 14.37 -8.87 -6.31
CA ASP A 252 15.40 -9.42 -5.43
C ASP A 252 14.85 -9.62 -4.01
N LEU A 253 14.14 -10.75 -3.81
CA LEU A 253 13.56 -11.12 -2.52
C LEU A 253 14.61 -11.37 -1.46
N SER A 254 15.75 -11.95 -1.81
CA SER A 254 16.87 -12.18 -0.91
C SER A 254 17.42 -10.86 -0.36
N SER A 255 17.66 -9.88 -1.23
CA SER A 255 18.10 -8.55 -0.81
C SER A 255 17.05 -7.82 0.03
N PHE A 256 15.78 -7.99 -0.29
CA PHE A 256 14.69 -7.42 0.53
C PHE A 256 14.66 -8.00 1.94
N LEU A 257 14.75 -9.30 2.09
CA LEU A 257 14.71 -9.98 3.38
C LEU A 257 15.92 -9.63 4.26
N ILE A 258 17.13 -9.61 3.67
CA ILE A 258 18.39 -9.43 4.40
C ILE A 258 18.74 -7.96 4.59
N ASN A 259 18.68 -7.17 3.51
CA ASN A 259 19.18 -5.80 3.44
C ASN A 259 18.07 -4.74 3.53
N LYS A 260 16.81 -5.16 3.57
CA LYS A 260 15.65 -4.27 3.49
C LYS A 260 15.65 -3.39 2.22
N LYS A 261 16.29 -3.85 1.14
CA LYS A 261 16.34 -3.15 -0.14
C LYS A 261 15.35 -3.80 -1.10
N PHE A 262 14.39 -3.03 -1.61
CA PHE A 262 13.42 -3.50 -2.60
C PHE A 262 13.79 -3.07 -4.00
N THR A 263 14.02 -4.03 -4.89
CA THR A 263 14.29 -3.79 -6.31
C THR A 263 13.40 -4.67 -7.18
N SER A 264 12.90 -4.11 -8.28
CA SER A 264 12.09 -4.83 -9.27
C SER A 264 12.17 -4.12 -10.62
N SER A 265 12.14 -4.88 -11.71
CA SER A 265 12.04 -4.31 -13.07
C SER A 265 10.61 -3.87 -13.37
N SER A 266 9.59 -4.68 -13.03
CA SER A 266 8.21 -4.28 -13.24
C SER A 266 7.26 -4.72 -12.12
N ILE A 267 6.21 -3.92 -11.95
CA ILE A 267 5.01 -4.25 -11.19
C ILE A 267 3.82 -4.07 -12.12
N ASP A 268 3.12 -5.15 -12.42
CA ASP A 268 1.93 -5.17 -13.27
C ASP A 268 0.68 -5.40 -12.42
N LEU A 269 -0.26 -4.46 -12.51
CA LEU A 269 -1.56 -4.49 -11.83
C LEU A 269 -2.67 -4.52 -12.87
N SER A 270 -3.57 -5.47 -12.81
CA SER A 270 -4.77 -5.48 -13.65
C SER A 270 -6.05 -5.52 -12.84
N GLY A 271 -7.11 -4.90 -13.36
CA GLY A 271 -8.40 -4.87 -12.70
C GLY A 271 -8.41 -4.14 -11.35
N PHE A 272 -7.49 -3.18 -11.14
CA PHE A 272 -7.43 -2.41 -9.90
C PHE A 272 -8.66 -1.52 -9.74
N ASP A 273 -9.60 -1.91 -8.89
CA ASP A 273 -10.79 -1.11 -8.53
C ASP A 273 -10.64 -0.60 -7.08
N VAL A 274 -10.59 0.70 -6.93
CA VAL A 274 -10.52 1.38 -5.63
C VAL A 274 -11.76 2.23 -5.42
N SER A 275 -12.52 1.94 -4.37
CA SER A 275 -13.58 2.79 -3.86
C SER A 275 -13.16 3.44 -2.54
N ILE A 276 -13.15 4.74 -2.50
CA ILE A 276 -12.78 5.56 -1.33
C ILE A 276 -14.06 6.19 -0.78
N TYR A 277 -14.46 5.79 0.42
CA TYR A 277 -15.58 6.41 1.13
C TYR A 277 -15.08 7.42 2.16
N LYS A 278 -15.73 8.58 2.25
CA LYS A 278 -15.42 9.63 3.21
C LYS A 278 -16.68 10.25 3.81
N ASP A 279 -16.80 10.24 5.13
CA ASP A 279 -17.88 10.94 5.82
C ASP A 279 -17.47 12.39 6.13
N LYS A 280 -18.02 13.33 5.35
CA LYS A 280 -17.78 14.78 5.52
C LYS A 280 -18.66 15.43 6.60
N ARG A 281 -19.54 14.68 7.25
CA ARG A 281 -20.27 15.17 8.43
C ARG A 281 -19.35 15.33 9.64
N LYS A 282 -18.25 14.54 9.67
CA LYS A 282 -17.22 14.59 10.69
C LYS A 282 -16.19 15.69 10.41
N PRO A 283 -15.61 16.30 11.46
CA PRO A 283 -14.59 17.32 11.30
C PRO A 283 -13.31 16.75 10.66
N GLN A 284 -12.60 17.60 9.93
CA GLN A 284 -11.29 17.26 9.38
C GLN A 284 -10.26 17.15 10.49
N ASN A 285 -9.40 16.12 10.44
CA ASN A 285 -8.25 16.03 11.33
C ASN A 285 -7.18 17.06 10.92
N LYS A 286 -6.97 18.07 11.74
CA LYS A 286 -5.94 19.11 11.57
C LYS A 286 -4.70 18.87 12.44
N LEU A 287 -4.60 17.71 13.08
CA LEU A 287 -3.43 17.35 13.90
C LEU A 287 -2.34 16.65 13.07
N LYS A 288 -2.73 16.01 11.95
CA LYS A 288 -1.82 15.22 11.12
C LYS A 288 -1.77 15.77 9.69
N LYS A 289 -0.63 16.34 9.31
CA LYS A 289 -0.35 16.74 7.92
C LYS A 289 -0.18 15.50 7.03
N ILE A 290 -0.71 15.57 5.81
CA ILE A 290 -0.61 14.50 4.80
C ILE A 290 0.55 14.85 3.86
N LYS A 291 1.53 13.96 3.73
CA LYS A 291 2.64 14.11 2.78
C LYS A 291 2.17 13.76 1.36
N LEU A 292 2.71 14.44 0.36
CA LEU A 292 2.50 14.07 -1.04
C LEU A 292 3.28 12.77 -1.38
N PRO A 293 2.85 12.00 -2.41
CA PRO A 293 3.50 10.74 -2.75
C PRO A 293 5.01 10.84 -2.98
N ILE A 294 5.48 11.89 -3.68
CA ILE A 294 6.91 12.12 -3.91
C ILE A 294 7.66 12.37 -2.59
N SER A 295 7.11 13.23 -1.72
CA SER A 295 7.71 13.50 -0.41
C SER A 295 7.69 12.25 0.48
N SER A 296 6.66 11.40 0.36
CA SER A 296 6.60 10.12 1.07
C SER A 296 7.64 9.13 0.54
N LEU A 297 7.78 9.03 -0.79
CA LEU A 297 8.79 8.17 -1.42
C LEU A 297 10.21 8.53 -0.97
N LYS A 298 10.57 9.81 -1.02
CA LYS A 298 11.90 10.30 -0.61
C LYS A 298 12.20 10.10 0.89
N GLN A 299 11.20 9.91 1.72
CA GLN A 299 11.33 9.72 3.18
C GLN A 299 11.26 8.26 3.61
N LEU A 300 11.15 7.31 2.70
CA LEU A 300 11.26 5.89 3.04
C LEU A 300 12.64 5.61 3.64
N THR A 301 12.64 4.83 4.71
CA THR A 301 13.86 4.49 5.47
C THR A 301 14.69 3.36 4.83
N PHE A 302 14.13 2.69 3.84
CA PHE A 302 14.80 1.63 3.10
C PHE A 302 14.89 1.98 1.61
N PRO A 303 15.93 1.50 0.91
CA PRO A 303 16.09 1.74 -0.52
C PRO A 303 15.01 1.03 -1.34
N ILE A 304 14.39 1.77 -2.27
CA ILE A 304 13.44 1.23 -3.23
C ILE A 304 13.83 1.64 -4.66
N SER A 305 13.78 0.69 -5.59
CA SER A 305 13.97 0.91 -7.03
C SER A 305 13.02 0.03 -7.81
N ILE A 306 12.05 0.65 -8.48
CA ILE A 306 11.12 -0.02 -9.40
C ILE A 306 11.24 0.71 -10.72
N ASP A 307 11.63 -0.01 -11.79
CA ASP A 307 11.84 0.63 -13.07
C ASP A 307 10.51 0.99 -13.72
N GLN A 308 9.49 0.13 -13.60
CA GLN A 308 8.19 0.37 -14.21
C GLN A 308 7.04 -0.18 -13.36
N VAL A 309 5.94 0.58 -13.29
CA VAL A 309 4.62 0.11 -12.80
C VAL A 309 3.60 0.28 -13.89
N ASN A 310 2.92 -0.79 -14.27
CA ASN A 310 1.84 -0.81 -15.24
C ASN A 310 0.51 -1.08 -14.54
N ILE A 311 -0.47 -0.24 -14.81
CA ILE A 311 -1.84 -0.38 -14.29
C ILE A 311 -2.78 -0.50 -15.49
N ARG A 312 -3.58 -1.57 -15.54
CA ARG A 312 -4.46 -1.85 -16.69
C ARG A 312 -5.90 -2.05 -16.24
N ASN A 313 -6.83 -1.59 -17.10
CA ASN A 313 -8.27 -1.78 -16.93
C ASN A 313 -8.78 -1.47 -15.51
N SER A 314 -8.39 -0.34 -14.96
CA SER A 314 -8.59 0.00 -13.56
C SER A 314 -9.65 1.09 -13.37
N LYS A 315 -10.10 1.24 -12.11
CA LYS A 315 -11.12 2.21 -11.75
C LYS A 315 -10.84 2.82 -10.38
N ILE A 316 -11.07 4.12 -10.26
CA ILE A 316 -11.02 4.84 -8.98
C ILE A 316 -12.37 5.50 -8.77
N THR A 317 -13.00 5.24 -7.64
CA THR A 317 -14.28 5.83 -7.23
C THR A 317 -14.10 6.56 -5.91
N VAL A 318 -14.56 7.81 -5.84
CA VAL A 318 -14.62 8.60 -4.61
C VAL A 318 -16.08 8.79 -4.24
N ARG A 319 -16.45 8.41 -3.03
CA ARG A 319 -17.79 8.46 -2.47
C ARG A 319 -17.78 9.31 -1.21
N GLU A 320 -18.55 10.38 -1.19
CA GLU A 320 -18.56 11.33 -0.07
C GLU A 320 -19.97 11.48 0.51
N GLN A 321 -20.12 11.17 1.79
CA GLN A 321 -21.30 11.53 2.56
C GLN A 321 -21.25 13.02 2.82
N ILE A 322 -22.22 13.77 2.27
CA ILE A 322 -22.22 15.24 2.41
C ILE A 322 -22.81 15.69 3.76
N PRO A 323 -22.35 16.85 4.30
CA PRO A 323 -22.92 17.42 5.53
C PRO A 323 -24.41 17.68 5.41
N HIS A 324 -25.14 17.44 6.50
CA HIS A 324 -26.58 17.78 6.67
C HIS A 324 -27.54 17.09 5.68
N LYS A 325 -27.09 16.07 4.97
CA LYS A 325 -27.93 15.28 4.06
C LYS A 325 -27.57 13.80 4.16
N ASP A 326 -28.56 12.95 4.05
CA ASP A 326 -28.32 11.49 3.93
C ASP A 326 -28.11 11.11 2.45
N THR A 327 -27.14 11.80 1.83
CA THR A 327 -26.83 11.63 0.41
C THR A 327 -25.35 11.37 0.26
N ILE A 328 -25.00 10.30 -0.47
CA ILE A 328 -23.64 9.99 -0.88
C ILE A 328 -23.47 10.48 -2.31
N VAL A 329 -22.47 11.32 -2.54
CA VAL A 329 -22.07 11.78 -3.85
C VAL A 329 -20.93 10.90 -4.36
N GLN A 330 -20.97 10.52 -5.61
CA GLN A 330 -20.00 9.66 -6.23
C GLN A 330 -19.36 10.31 -7.45
N PHE A 331 -18.05 10.22 -7.53
CA PHE A 331 -17.22 10.64 -8.66
C PHE A 331 -16.23 9.51 -9.00
N TYR A 332 -16.05 9.21 -10.28
CA TYR A 332 -15.17 8.11 -10.67
C TYR A 332 -14.45 8.35 -12.00
N ILE A 333 -13.31 7.69 -12.14
CA ILE A 333 -12.58 7.50 -13.40
C ILE A 333 -12.46 5.99 -13.60
N ASN A 334 -12.89 5.49 -14.74
CA ASN A 334 -12.82 4.07 -15.11
C ASN A 334 -11.99 3.87 -16.38
N ARG A 335 -11.77 2.62 -16.76
CA ARG A 335 -10.91 2.22 -17.89
C ARG A 335 -9.54 2.88 -17.80
N ILE A 336 -9.02 2.96 -16.58
CA ILE A 336 -7.71 3.55 -16.33
C ILE A 336 -6.65 2.59 -16.84
N ASN A 337 -5.75 3.10 -17.69
CA ASN A 337 -4.47 2.53 -17.99
C ASN A 337 -3.41 3.57 -17.62
N ALA A 338 -2.44 3.15 -16.81
CA ALA A 338 -1.39 4.05 -16.37
C ALA A 338 -0.03 3.35 -16.38
N GLN A 339 1.01 4.13 -16.59
CA GLN A 339 2.39 3.71 -16.52
C GLN A 339 3.17 4.71 -15.67
N ILE A 340 3.97 4.20 -14.74
CA ILE A 340 4.84 5.00 -13.90
C ILE A 340 6.26 4.43 -14.05
N ASN A 341 7.23 5.26 -14.40
CA ASN A 341 8.61 4.83 -14.60
C ASN A 341 9.53 5.49 -13.60
N ASN A 342 10.61 4.78 -13.23
CA ASN A 342 11.70 5.25 -12.37
C ASN A 342 11.24 5.62 -10.96
N ILE A 343 10.54 4.73 -10.27
CA ILE A 343 10.18 4.93 -8.86
C ILE A 343 11.38 4.58 -8.00
N LYS A 344 12.19 5.60 -7.63
CA LYS A 344 13.42 5.43 -6.84
C LYS A 344 13.48 6.48 -5.73
N ASN A 345 13.89 6.07 -4.52
CA ASN A 345 14.13 7.01 -3.41
C ASN A 345 15.63 7.26 -3.15
N TYR A 346 16.49 6.57 -3.89
CA TYR A 346 17.91 6.79 -3.89
C TYR A 346 18.40 6.80 -5.35
N SER A 347 19.16 7.78 -5.74
CA SER A 347 19.85 7.84 -7.03
C SER A 347 20.93 8.91 -6.97
N ASN A 348 22.08 8.63 -7.57
CA ASN A 348 23.12 9.62 -7.85
C ASN A 348 22.96 10.21 -9.27
N GLU A 349 21.96 9.74 -10.03
CA GLU A 349 21.69 10.16 -11.40
C GLU A 349 20.53 11.16 -11.45
N ASN A 350 20.55 12.04 -12.45
CA ASN A 350 19.43 12.95 -12.74
C ASN A 350 18.31 12.18 -13.45
N LEU A 351 17.62 11.32 -12.72
CA LEU A 351 16.49 10.57 -13.22
C LEU A 351 15.18 11.29 -12.88
N ASN A 352 14.24 11.24 -13.82
CA ASN A 352 12.89 11.73 -13.63
C ASN A 352 11.94 10.57 -13.40
N LEU A 353 11.11 10.68 -12.36
CA LEU A 353 9.92 9.86 -12.22
C LEU A 353 8.87 10.39 -13.20
N ASN A 354 8.40 9.53 -14.08
CA ASN A 354 7.41 9.88 -15.10
C ASN A 354 6.15 9.04 -14.90
N MET A 355 4.99 9.67 -15.01
CA MET A 355 3.70 9.00 -14.99
C MET A 355 2.87 9.42 -16.23
N SER A 356 2.25 8.46 -16.87
CA SER A 356 1.19 8.68 -17.85
C SER A 356 -0.06 7.91 -17.44
N LEU A 357 -1.22 8.54 -17.56
CA LEU A 357 -2.51 7.94 -17.24
C LEU A 357 -3.51 8.33 -18.33
N GLN A 358 -4.31 7.38 -18.76
CA GLN A 358 -5.50 7.59 -19.58
C GLN A 358 -6.69 6.86 -18.96
N GLY A 359 -7.89 7.39 -19.15
CA GLY A 359 -9.11 6.82 -18.61
C GLY A 359 -10.36 7.56 -19.08
N GLN A 360 -11.48 7.27 -18.46
CA GLN A 360 -12.77 7.91 -18.74
C GLN A 360 -13.37 8.48 -17.45
N LEU A 361 -13.54 9.80 -17.43
CA LEU A 361 -14.20 10.51 -16.34
C LEU A 361 -15.72 10.29 -16.43
N MET A 362 -16.34 9.84 -15.33
CA MET A 362 -17.77 9.56 -15.23
C MET A 362 -18.31 8.67 -16.36
N GLY A 363 -17.44 7.78 -16.90
CA GLY A 363 -17.77 6.83 -17.96
C GLY A 363 -17.86 7.38 -19.39
N ASN A 364 -17.70 8.69 -19.59
CA ASN A 364 -17.95 9.34 -20.89
C ASN A 364 -16.78 10.18 -21.41
N ALA A 365 -16.16 11.01 -20.56
CA ALA A 365 -15.15 11.95 -20.99
C ALA A 365 -13.76 11.33 -20.97
N PRO A 366 -13.03 11.23 -22.09
CA PRO A 366 -11.66 10.76 -22.07
C PRO A 366 -10.78 11.72 -21.27
N VAL A 367 -9.89 11.15 -20.47
CA VAL A 367 -8.93 11.88 -19.63
C VAL A 367 -7.53 11.36 -19.93
N HIS A 368 -6.59 12.28 -20.10
CA HIS A 368 -5.17 11.99 -20.16
C HIS A 368 -4.44 12.86 -19.13
N LEU A 369 -3.53 12.27 -18.40
CA LEU A 369 -2.72 12.98 -17.41
C LEU A 369 -1.27 12.49 -17.52
N LYS A 370 -0.34 13.42 -17.60
CA LYS A 370 1.10 13.16 -17.50
C LYS A 370 1.66 13.89 -16.29
N MET A 371 2.63 13.30 -15.66
CA MET A 371 3.37 13.91 -14.57
C MET A 371 4.86 13.59 -14.72
N GLU A 372 5.67 14.57 -14.44
CA GLU A 372 7.12 14.46 -14.37
C GLU A 372 7.62 15.09 -13.06
N ASN A 373 8.53 14.41 -12.39
CA ASN A 373 9.21 14.91 -11.18
C ASN A 373 10.68 14.56 -11.23
N SER A 374 11.55 15.53 -10.99
CA SER A 374 12.97 15.28 -10.77
C SER A 374 13.19 14.56 -9.44
N LEU A 375 13.89 13.43 -9.46
CA LEU A 375 14.22 12.68 -8.25
C LEU A 375 15.40 13.27 -7.46
N SER A 376 15.96 14.41 -7.90
CA SER A 376 17.02 15.09 -7.15
C SER A 376 16.56 15.39 -5.72
N LYS A 377 17.47 15.26 -4.74
CA LYS A 377 17.15 15.41 -3.31
C LYS A 377 16.58 16.79 -2.90
N LYS A 378 16.79 17.81 -3.74
CA LYS A 378 16.46 19.21 -3.42
C LYS A 378 15.09 19.65 -3.94
N ASP A 379 14.48 18.90 -4.86
CA ASP A 379 13.30 19.37 -5.58
C ASP A 379 12.13 18.38 -5.46
N ASN A 380 10.98 18.88 -5.04
CA ASN A 380 9.71 18.15 -5.01
C ASN A 380 8.74 18.71 -6.06
N ASN A 381 9.23 19.48 -7.05
CA ASN A 381 8.41 20.05 -8.09
C ASN A 381 7.88 18.95 -9.00
N MET A 382 6.58 18.97 -9.24
CA MET A 382 5.87 18.09 -10.15
C MET A 382 5.31 18.93 -11.29
N PHE A 383 5.65 18.55 -12.51
CA PHE A 383 5.07 19.14 -13.74
C PHE A 383 3.95 18.24 -14.24
N TRP A 384 2.81 18.84 -14.53
CA TRP A 384 1.63 18.12 -14.94
C TRP A 384 1.11 18.67 -16.27
N GLU A 385 0.75 17.77 -17.16
CA GLU A 385 -0.03 18.08 -18.36
C GLU A 385 -1.29 17.23 -18.34
N GLY A 386 -2.44 17.86 -18.55
CA GLY A 386 -3.71 17.16 -18.51
C GLY A 386 -4.66 17.57 -19.63
N TYR A 387 -5.44 16.60 -20.04
CA TYR A 387 -6.49 16.74 -21.03
C TYR A 387 -7.77 16.09 -20.56
N VAL A 388 -8.90 16.75 -20.76
CA VAL A 388 -10.24 16.19 -20.59
C VAL A 388 -11.01 16.41 -21.89
N GLY A 389 -11.54 15.35 -22.47
CA GLY A 389 -12.30 15.41 -23.70
C GLY A 389 -13.75 15.87 -23.53
N SER A 390 -14.51 15.74 -24.58
CA SER A 390 -15.88 16.26 -24.63
C SER A 390 -16.85 15.49 -23.74
N PHE A 391 -17.77 16.22 -23.12
CA PHE A 391 -18.95 15.68 -22.45
C PHE A 391 -20.03 16.76 -22.23
N LYS A 392 -21.26 16.32 -22.01
CA LYS A 392 -22.36 17.21 -21.64
C LYS A 392 -22.29 17.54 -20.16
N PHE A 393 -22.31 18.82 -19.81
CA PHE A 393 -22.16 19.27 -18.42
C PHE A 393 -23.22 18.74 -17.46
N HIS A 394 -24.44 18.43 -17.92
CA HIS A 394 -25.49 17.89 -17.06
C HIS A 394 -25.15 16.52 -16.45
N THR A 395 -24.16 15.80 -17.00
CA THR A 395 -23.66 14.56 -16.40
C THR A 395 -23.05 14.79 -15.00
N LEU A 396 -22.63 16.03 -14.72
CA LEU A 396 -22.10 16.45 -13.42
C LEU A 396 -23.19 16.83 -12.41
N ASP A 397 -24.46 16.90 -12.80
CA ASP A 397 -25.56 17.26 -11.88
C ASP A 397 -25.64 16.32 -10.67
N LYS A 398 -25.37 15.03 -10.86
CA LYS A 398 -25.34 14.04 -9.77
C LYS A 398 -24.32 14.37 -8.68
N VAL A 399 -23.32 15.18 -9.00
CA VAL A 399 -22.26 15.64 -8.08
C VAL A 399 -22.53 17.08 -7.65
N LEU A 400 -22.80 17.98 -8.58
CA LEU A 400 -22.88 19.42 -8.31
C LEU A 400 -24.16 19.82 -7.59
N TYR A 401 -25.28 19.19 -7.93
CA TYR A 401 -26.56 19.53 -7.31
C TYR A 401 -26.62 19.17 -5.81
N PRO A 402 -26.23 17.97 -5.38
CA PRO A 402 -26.22 17.66 -3.95
C PRO A 402 -25.25 18.52 -3.14
N ILE A 403 -24.06 18.85 -3.69
CA ILE A 403 -23.00 19.58 -2.98
C ILE A 403 -23.29 21.10 -2.95
N LEU A 404 -23.67 21.68 -4.08
CA LEU A 404 -23.72 23.11 -4.28
C LEU A 404 -25.15 23.66 -4.50
N GLY A 405 -26.16 22.80 -4.65
CA GLY A 405 -27.48 23.22 -5.12
C GLY A 405 -27.49 23.71 -6.56
N LEU A 406 -26.41 23.47 -7.31
CA LEU A 406 -26.21 23.91 -8.69
C LEU A 406 -26.74 22.88 -9.67
N LYS A 407 -27.69 23.30 -10.51
CA LYS A 407 -28.23 22.51 -11.63
C LYS A 407 -27.74 23.08 -12.94
N ILE A 408 -27.19 22.24 -13.80
CA ILE A 408 -26.78 22.63 -15.13
C ILE A 408 -27.94 22.40 -16.10
N LEU A 409 -28.43 23.47 -16.70
CA LEU A 409 -29.58 23.45 -17.61
C LEU A 409 -29.17 23.06 -19.02
N SER A 410 -28.00 23.52 -19.47
CA SER A 410 -27.44 23.20 -20.80
C SER A 410 -25.94 23.44 -20.81
N GLY A 411 -25.30 22.97 -21.87
CA GLY A 411 -23.90 23.21 -22.16
C GLY A 411 -23.11 21.92 -22.40
N GLU A 412 -22.08 22.09 -23.21
CA GLU A 412 -21.21 21.01 -23.63
C GLU A 412 -19.76 21.46 -23.54
N LEU A 413 -18.96 20.65 -22.87
CA LEU A 413 -17.52 20.74 -22.91
C LEU A 413 -17.03 20.15 -24.23
N HIS A 414 -16.12 20.85 -24.93
CA HIS A 414 -15.39 20.30 -26.06
C HIS A 414 -14.07 19.71 -25.59
N LYS A 415 -13.31 20.50 -24.80
CA LYS A 415 -12.09 20.01 -24.16
C LYS A 415 -11.59 20.93 -23.06
N ILE A 416 -10.77 20.36 -22.17
CA ILE A 416 -9.89 21.10 -21.26
C ILE A 416 -8.46 20.66 -21.56
N ASP A 417 -7.55 21.60 -21.75
CA ASP A 417 -6.11 21.39 -21.75
C ASP A 417 -5.52 22.22 -20.62
N PHE A 418 -4.61 21.64 -19.85
CA PHE A 418 -3.91 22.38 -18.80
C PHE A 418 -2.47 21.91 -18.62
N LYS A 419 -1.63 22.85 -18.17
CA LYS A 419 -0.27 22.60 -17.71
C LYS A 419 -0.10 23.29 -16.38
N LEU A 420 0.49 22.60 -15.42
CA LEU A 420 0.75 23.17 -14.09
C LEU A 420 2.03 22.62 -13.48
N GLU A 421 2.63 23.43 -12.66
CA GLU A 421 3.71 23.09 -11.76
C GLU A 421 3.17 23.11 -10.32
N SER A 422 3.59 22.15 -9.51
CA SER A 422 3.20 22.06 -8.12
C SER A 422 4.37 21.58 -7.25
N ASP A 423 4.46 22.13 -6.06
CA ASP A 423 5.34 21.70 -4.99
C ASP A 423 4.52 21.21 -3.77
N ASP A 424 5.16 21.03 -2.62
CA ASP A 424 4.47 20.61 -1.39
C ASP A 424 3.49 21.66 -0.83
N PHE A 425 3.52 22.90 -1.32
CA PHE A 425 2.81 24.06 -0.71
C PHE A 425 1.84 24.74 -1.67
N GLN A 426 2.20 24.87 -2.94
CA GLN A 426 1.42 25.63 -3.92
C GLN A 426 1.50 25.03 -5.32
N SER A 427 0.50 25.36 -6.12
CA SER A 427 0.46 25.03 -7.54
C SER A 427 0.15 26.25 -8.38
N LYS A 428 0.70 26.31 -9.58
CA LYS A 428 0.49 27.38 -10.56
C LYS A 428 0.47 26.77 -11.96
N GLY A 429 -0.33 27.33 -12.84
CA GLY A 429 -0.38 26.87 -14.22
C GLY A 429 -1.37 27.62 -15.08
N GLU A 430 -1.62 27.07 -16.25
CA GLU A 430 -2.53 27.63 -17.25
C GLU A 430 -3.50 26.58 -17.74
N MET A 431 -4.72 27.02 -18.06
CA MET A 431 -5.81 26.20 -18.58
C MET A 431 -6.51 26.85 -19.75
N THR A 432 -6.78 26.08 -20.77
CA THR A 432 -7.71 26.42 -21.86
C THR A 432 -8.88 25.44 -21.80
N MET A 433 -10.08 25.95 -21.50
CA MET A 433 -11.31 25.17 -21.49
C MET A 433 -12.21 25.66 -22.59
N LEU A 434 -12.49 24.81 -23.59
CA LEU A 434 -13.38 25.10 -24.71
C LEU A 434 -14.75 24.48 -24.46
N TYR A 435 -15.80 25.31 -24.50
CA TYR A 435 -17.17 24.89 -24.22
C TYR A 435 -18.18 25.83 -24.88
N LYS A 436 -19.43 25.38 -25.03
CA LYS A 436 -20.51 26.15 -25.57
C LYS A 436 -21.81 26.03 -24.77
N ASN A 437 -22.64 27.09 -24.86
CA ASN A 437 -24.03 27.15 -24.38
C ASN A 437 -24.20 26.75 -22.89
N LEU A 438 -23.24 27.10 -22.03
CA LEU A 438 -23.33 26.84 -20.60
C LEU A 438 -24.41 27.72 -19.97
N HIS A 439 -25.46 27.07 -19.42
CA HIS A 439 -26.47 27.68 -18.57
C HIS A 439 -26.60 26.87 -17.30
N ALA A 440 -26.59 27.54 -16.16
CA ALA A 440 -26.71 26.93 -14.84
C ALA A 440 -27.63 27.77 -13.96
N SER A 441 -28.34 27.13 -13.04
CA SER A 441 -29.20 27.79 -12.07
C SER A 441 -28.88 27.26 -10.66
N ILE A 442 -29.10 28.10 -9.66
CA ILE A 442 -29.00 27.73 -8.24
C ILE A 442 -30.44 27.54 -7.73
N LEU A 443 -30.78 26.31 -7.35
CA LEU A 443 -32.12 25.97 -6.86
C LEU A 443 -32.24 26.06 -5.34
N LYS A 444 -31.12 26.02 -4.59
CA LYS A 444 -31.07 26.21 -3.14
C LYS A 444 -29.81 26.97 -2.75
N SER A 445 -29.99 28.13 -2.09
CA SER A 445 -28.89 28.86 -1.49
C SER A 445 -28.51 28.17 -0.16
N HIS A 446 -27.27 27.67 -0.05
CA HIS A 446 -26.72 27.26 1.23
C HIS A 446 -26.10 28.50 1.88
N LYS A 447 -26.73 29.01 2.93
CA LYS A 447 -26.16 30.08 3.77
C LYS A 447 -24.81 29.59 4.31
N GLY A 448 -23.72 30.28 3.98
CA GLY A 448 -22.41 30.06 4.63
C GLY A 448 -21.18 29.85 3.75
N SER A 449 -21.27 29.79 2.44
CA SER A 449 -20.08 29.80 1.58
C SER A 449 -20.05 31.06 0.72
N GLU A 450 -19.08 31.94 0.94
CA GLU A 450 -18.66 32.98 -0.02
C GLU A 450 -18.04 32.29 -1.26
N ASN A 451 -18.87 31.60 -2.02
CA ASN A 451 -18.43 30.91 -3.22
C ASN A 451 -18.63 31.84 -4.40
N HIS A 452 -17.55 32.45 -4.91
CA HIS A 452 -17.57 33.38 -6.05
C HIS A 452 -18.26 32.80 -7.28
N LEU A 453 -18.17 31.49 -7.48
CA LEU A 453 -18.87 30.80 -8.55
C LEU A 453 -20.38 30.91 -8.38
N LEU A 454 -20.89 30.61 -7.19
CA LEU A 454 -22.32 30.70 -6.90
C LEU A 454 -22.84 32.13 -7.04
N SER A 455 -22.11 33.13 -6.52
CA SER A 455 -22.44 34.55 -6.69
C SER A 455 -22.49 34.96 -8.17
N SER A 456 -21.52 34.54 -8.98
CA SER A 456 -21.49 34.86 -10.41
C SER A 456 -22.64 34.21 -11.17
N ILE A 457 -23.03 32.99 -10.84
CA ILE A 457 -24.18 32.31 -11.45
C ILE A 457 -25.49 32.98 -11.04
N THR A 458 -25.67 33.32 -9.76
CA THR A 458 -26.87 33.99 -9.24
C THR A 458 -27.08 35.34 -9.92
N ASN A 459 -26.03 36.08 -10.19
CA ASN A 459 -26.06 37.38 -10.84
C ASN A 459 -26.09 37.31 -12.39
N GLY A 460 -26.19 36.12 -12.98
CA GLY A 460 -26.17 35.93 -14.45
C GLY A 460 -24.85 36.29 -15.14
N LEU A 461 -23.76 36.45 -14.34
CA LEU A 461 -22.47 36.96 -14.81
C LEU A 461 -21.50 35.83 -15.21
N ILE A 462 -22.01 34.77 -15.87
CA ILE A 462 -21.11 33.70 -16.36
C ILE A 462 -20.90 33.81 -17.87
N HIS A 463 -19.68 33.47 -18.31
CA HIS A 463 -19.42 33.29 -19.74
C HIS A 463 -20.09 32.03 -20.23
N LYS A 464 -20.98 32.16 -21.23
CA LYS A 464 -21.75 31.04 -21.75
C LYS A 464 -20.94 30.14 -22.68
N SER A 465 -19.83 30.66 -23.25
CA SER A 465 -19.00 29.92 -24.21
C SER A 465 -17.55 30.41 -24.18
N ASN A 466 -16.63 29.52 -24.50
CA ASN A 466 -15.23 29.81 -24.85
C ASN A 466 -14.87 28.88 -26.04
N PRO A 467 -14.59 29.40 -27.24
CA PRO A 467 -14.45 30.82 -27.63
C PRO A 467 -15.72 31.63 -27.42
N ASN A 468 -15.54 32.94 -27.23
CA ASN A 468 -16.65 33.88 -27.16
C ASN A 468 -17.32 34.06 -28.56
N LYS A 469 -18.40 34.84 -28.64
CA LYS A 469 -19.12 35.11 -29.92
C LYS A 469 -18.25 35.70 -31.04
N ARG A 470 -17.08 36.29 -30.70
CA ARG A 470 -16.11 36.84 -31.66
C ARG A 470 -14.99 35.86 -32.01
N GLY A 471 -15.10 34.58 -31.61
CA GLY A 471 -14.09 33.55 -31.84
C GLY A 471 -12.85 33.64 -30.97
N LYS A 472 -12.78 34.59 -30.02
CA LYS A 472 -11.60 34.74 -29.15
C LYS A 472 -11.59 33.67 -28.07
N ILE A 473 -10.51 32.89 -28.03
CA ILE A 473 -10.25 31.88 -27.01
C ILE A 473 -9.64 32.56 -25.75
N LYS A 474 -10.17 32.18 -24.60
CA LYS A 474 -9.68 32.60 -23.28
C LYS A 474 -8.88 31.46 -22.66
N THR A 475 -7.59 31.70 -22.40
CA THR A 475 -6.72 30.90 -21.54
C THR A 475 -6.59 31.61 -20.20
N VAL A 476 -6.63 30.88 -19.12
CA VAL A 476 -6.62 31.44 -17.75
C VAL A 476 -5.49 30.86 -16.91
N ARG A 477 -5.05 31.63 -15.94
CA ARG A 477 -4.13 31.14 -14.92
C ARG A 477 -4.89 30.30 -13.89
N MET A 478 -4.26 29.21 -13.47
CA MET A 478 -4.66 28.40 -12.31
C MET A 478 -3.70 28.67 -11.16
N SER A 479 -4.19 28.64 -9.94
CA SER A 479 -3.34 28.62 -8.76
C SER A 479 -4.10 28.13 -7.54
N PHE A 480 -3.41 27.40 -6.68
CA PHE A 480 -3.99 26.95 -5.42
C PHE A 480 -2.89 26.81 -4.35
N LYS A 481 -3.12 27.35 -3.15
CA LYS A 481 -2.31 27.07 -1.98
C LYS A 481 -2.81 25.78 -1.34
N ARG A 482 -1.94 24.78 -1.20
CA ARG A 482 -2.30 23.48 -0.70
C ARG A 482 -2.83 23.54 0.74
N ASP A 483 -3.89 22.78 0.99
CA ASP A 483 -4.30 22.40 2.34
C ASP A 483 -3.45 21.17 2.75
N GLU A 484 -2.46 21.37 3.63
CA GLU A 484 -1.51 20.32 4.05
C GLU A 484 -2.17 19.12 4.76
N TYR A 485 -3.43 19.25 5.14
CA TYR A 485 -4.23 18.18 5.75
C TYR A 485 -5.02 17.35 4.72
N LYS A 486 -4.79 17.59 3.41
CA LYS A 486 -5.45 16.88 2.31
C LYS A 486 -4.44 16.30 1.32
N GLY A 487 -4.82 15.16 0.72
CA GLY A 487 -3.97 14.44 -0.21
C GLY A 487 -3.89 15.07 -1.62
N LEU A 488 -3.07 14.44 -2.48
CA LEU A 488 -2.78 14.87 -3.85
C LEU A 488 -4.05 15.06 -4.70
N GLY A 489 -5.04 14.15 -4.61
CA GLY A 489 -6.28 14.25 -5.38
C GLY A 489 -7.06 15.55 -5.11
N ASN A 490 -7.16 15.95 -3.82
CA ASN A 490 -7.77 17.23 -3.47
C ASN A 490 -6.96 18.41 -3.98
N TYR A 491 -5.64 18.33 -3.89
CA TYR A 491 -4.74 19.39 -4.33
C TYR A 491 -4.85 19.65 -5.84
N LEU A 492 -4.75 18.62 -6.67
CA LEU A 492 -4.93 18.72 -8.12
C LEU A 492 -6.33 19.19 -8.50
N TRP A 493 -7.37 18.60 -7.87
CA TRP A 493 -8.75 19.02 -8.12
C TRP A 493 -8.96 20.50 -7.83
N LYS A 494 -8.48 21.03 -6.71
CA LYS A 494 -8.63 22.43 -6.33
C LYS A 494 -7.88 23.37 -7.28
N THR A 495 -6.73 22.96 -7.79
CA THR A 495 -5.99 23.71 -8.81
C THR A 495 -6.78 23.78 -10.12
N ILE A 496 -7.26 22.64 -10.61
CA ILE A 496 -8.09 22.57 -11.83
C ILE A 496 -9.39 23.35 -11.65
N GLN A 497 -10.04 23.23 -10.49
CA GLN A 497 -11.25 23.97 -10.14
C GLN A 497 -11.03 25.49 -10.24
N SER A 498 -9.86 25.99 -9.80
CA SER A 498 -9.53 27.42 -9.90
C SER A 498 -9.50 27.89 -11.36
N GLY A 499 -8.97 27.09 -12.28
CA GLY A 499 -8.98 27.36 -13.72
C GLY A 499 -10.37 27.33 -14.33
N ILE A 500 -11.20 26.34 -13.98
CA ILE A 500 -12.58 26.27 -14.43
C ILE A 500 -13.34 27.53 -13.99
N ILE A 501 -13.26 27.90 -12.72
CA ILE A 501 -13.91 29.10 -12.18
C ILE A 501 -13.43 30.36 -12.92
N ASN A 502 -12.12 30.55 -13.11
CA ASN A 502 -11.56 31.69 -13.82
C ASN A 502 -11.97 31.74 -15.28
N THR A 503 -12.27 30.59 -15.90
CA THR A 503 -12.75 30.55 -17.29
C THR A 503 -14.20 31.02 -17.40
N ILE A 504 -15.08 30.52 -16.53
CA ILE A 504 -16.52 30.77 -16.60
C ILE A 504 -16.97 32.08 -15.93
N THR A 505 -16.16 32.64 -15.04
CA THR A 505 -16.46 33.92 -14.38
C THR A 505 -15.75 35.11 -15.05
N PRO A 506 -16.33 36.32 -15.00
CA PRO A 506 -15.65 37.52 -15.48
C PRO A 506 -14.45 37.82 -14.56
N MET A 507 -13.34 38.34 -15.16
CA MET A 507 -12.22 38.80 -14.37
C MET A 507 -12.66 39.93 -13.45
N ARG A 508 -12.42 39.79 -12.14
CA ARG A 508 -12.57 40.93 -11.23
C ARG A 508 -11.62 42.05 -11.67
N LYS A 509 -12.16 43.23 -12.04
CA LYS A 509 -11.37 44.45 -12.06
C LYS A 509 -10.84 44.62 -10.64
N ARG A 510 -9.51 44.59 -10.47
CA ARG A 510 -8.90 45.04 -9.22
C ARG A 510 -9.42 46.46 -8.97
N VAL A 511 -10.31 46.62 -8.00
CA VAL A 511 -10.61 47.95 -7.46
C VAL A 511 -9.29 48.42 -6.89
N ARG A 512 -8.60 49.34 -7.58
CA ARG A 512 -7.53 50.13 -6.99
C ARG A 512 -8.19 50.84 -5.79
N LYS A 513 -7.86 50.42 -4.58
CA LYS A 513 -8.08 51.24 -3.42
C LYS A 513 -7.23 52.50 -3.68
N LEU A 514 -7.88 53.57 -4.11
CA LEU A 514 -7.36 54.90 -3.97
C LEU A 514 -7.09 55.10 -2.48
N LYS A 515 -5.85 55.54 -2.18
CA LYS A 515 -5.41 55.90 -0.85
C LYS A 515 -6.23 57.05 -0.30
#